data_84198bdf24729d4b508769615bb4cac9
#
_entry.id   84198bdf24729d4b508769615bb4cac9
#
_cell.length_a   1.000
_cell.length_b   1.000
_cell.length_c   1.000
_cell.angle_alpha   90.00
_cell.angle_beta   90.00
_cell.angle_gamma   90.00
#
_symmetry.space_group_name_H-M   'P 1'
#
loop_
_entity.id
_entity.type
_entity.pdbx_description
1 polymer ?
#
loop_
_entity_poly.entity_id
_entity_poly.type
_entity_poly.pdbx_seq_one_letter_code
_entity_poly.pdbx_strand_id
1 'polypeptide(L)'
;SNIFISSKEIVKKIFIYSIPSIIISIVASLYDTTDQILVIRGASLLGYSTSDAEIMGSIIATWGVKICMIVAAIGMAISINTIPHMVSSYINKNYKEVSNKLNQILTTALVIMTPLSIGVSILAKPLYTIFYGESLYGPLILSVVIFASLLANLNNVLNTALIGISEYKIIYVNTILGVILNLFMDIPFMIIFDKLGLFPVWGASFSSIISFSFSTFLACIMLKQKYNISFKEFNNSIKKVFISSLAFSIPLIILNIFVKWNYSFIVTILIMLVYMLV
;
A
#
# COMPACT_ATOMS: atom_id res chain seq x y z
N SER A 1 10.44 9.71 -44.39
CA SER A 1 11.70 10.34 -43.94
C SER A 1 12.20 9.60 -42.71
N ASN A 2 13.29 8.84 -42.84
CA ASN A 2 13.95 8.20 -41.72
C ASN A 2 14.62 9.30 -40.88
N ILE A 3 14.00 9.63 -39.74
CA ILE A 3 14.61 10.54 -38.78
C ILE A 3 15.68 9.74 -38.04
N PHE A 4 16.94 9.89 -38.44
CA PHE A 4 18.08 9.37 -37.70
C PHE A 4 18.29 10.19 -36.44
N ILE A 5 17.73 9.71 -35.30
CA ILE A 5 18.01 10.30 -33.99
C ILE A 5 19.39 9.82 -33.57
N SER A 6 20.32 10.74 -33.28
CA SER A 6 21.65 10.40 -32.77
C SER A 6 21.55 9.60 -31.46
N SER A 7 22.38 8.55 -31.32
CA SER A 7 22.47 7.75 -30.09
C SER A 7 22.66 8.61 -28.84
N LYS A 8 23.38 9.74 -28.98
CA LYS A 8 23.61 10.72 -27.90
C LYS A 8 22.32 11.45 -27.47
N GLU A 9 21.42 11.74 -28.41
CA GLU A 9 20.12 12.35 -28.11
C GLU A 9 19.17 11.34 -27.47
N ILE A 10 19.23 10.07 -27.90
CA ILE A 10 18.43 9.00 -27.30
C ILE A 10 18.84 8.82 -25.84
N VAL A 11 20.13 8.70 -25.56
CA VAL A 11 20.68 8.57 -24.20
C VAL A 11 20.29 9.77 -23.35
N LYS A 12 20.44 11.00 -23.86
CA LYS A 12 20.03 12.21 -23.15
C LYS A 12 18.54 12.22 -22.80
N LYS A 13 17.68 11.80 -23.72
CA LYS A 13 16.24 11.70 -23.47
C LYS A 13 15.93 10.65 -22.41
N ILE A 14 16.53 9.46 -22.49
CA ILE A 14 16.37 8.41 -21.48
C ILE A 14 16.73 8.95 -20.09
N PHE A 15 17.89 9.59 -19.95
CA PHE A 15 18.29 10.18 -18.67
C PHE A 15 17.27 11.20 -18.14
N ILE A 16 16.83 12.14 -18.98
CA ILE A 16 15.87 13.19 -18.57
C ILE A 16 14.54 12.58 -18.09
N TYR A 17 14.04 11.54 -18.79
CA TYR A 17 12.79 10.88 -18.42
C TYR A 17 12.93 9.92 -17.23
N SER A 18 14.15 9.42 -16.95
CA SER A 18 14.40 8.53 -15.81
C SER A 18 14.60 9.28 -14.50
N ILE A 19 15.11 10.53 -14.52
CA ILE A 19 15.36 11.31 -13.31
C ILE A 19 14.13 11.40 -12.37
N PRO A 20 12.91 11.73 -12.86
CA PRO A 20 11.74 11.79 -12.00
C PRO A 20 11.43 10.46 -11.29
N SER A 21 11.52 9.36 -12.03
CA SER A 21 11.29 8.01 -11.46
C SER A 21 12.35 7.61 -10.44
N ILE A 22 13.61 7.98 -10.67
CA ILE A 22 14.72 7.77 -9.73
C ILE A 22 14.46 8.53 -8.43
N ILE A 23 14.07 9.81 -8.50
CA ILE A 23 13.77 10.62 -7.33
C ILE A 23 12.63 10.00 -6.52
N ILE A 24 11.56 9.56 -7.18
CA ILE A 24 10.42 8.90 -6.53
C ILE A 24 10.88 7.62 -5.81
N SER A 25 11.70 6.80 -6.46
CA SER A 25 12.23 5.57 -5.87
C SER A 25 13.14 5.83 -4.66
N ILE A 26 13.98 6.87 -4.74
CA ILE A 26 14.81 7.29 -3.60
C ILE A 26 13.94 7.72 -2.42
N VAL A 27 12.93 8.57 -2.66
CA VAL A 27 12.02 9.03 -1.60
C VAL A 27 11.25 7.86 -0.98
N ALA A 28 10.79 6.90 -1.78
CA ALA A 28 10.13 5.70 -1.28
C ALA A 28 11.08 4.85 -0.41
N SER A 29 12.32 4.62 -0.84
CA SER A 29 13.31 3.87 -0.06
C SER A 29 13.69 4.59 1.24
N LEU A 30 13.77 5.91 1.21
CA LEU A 30 13.98 6.73 2.41
C LEU A 30 12.80 6.61 3.38
N TYR A 31 11.57 6.57 2.87
CA TYR A 31 10.37 6.33 3.67
C TYR A 31 10.48 5.01 4.43
N ASP A 32 10.69 3.89 3.72
CA ASP A 32 10.76 2.57 4.32
C ASP A 32 11.88 2.46 5.38
N THR A 33 13.06 3.03 5.07
CA THR A 33 14.19 3.04 6.01
C THR A 33 13.91 3.87 7.25
N THR A 34 13.26 5.01 7.08
CA THR A 34 12.97 5.92 8.19
C THR A 34 11.87 5.35 9.08
N ASP A 35 10.83 4.75 8.49
CA ASP A 35 9.76 4.05 9.19
C ASP A 35 10.35 2.93 10.08
N GLN A 36 11.27 2.12 9.55
CA GLN A 36 11.98 1.11 10.32
C GLN A 36 12.75 1.70 11.51
N ILE A 37 13.51 2.77 11.29
CA ILE A 37 14.31 3.42 12.35
C ILE A 37 13.39 4.00 13.42
N LEU A 38 12.27 4.62 13.04
CA LEU A 38 11.32 5.22 13.98
C LEU A 38 10.60 4.16 14.81
N VAL A 39 10.24 3.02 14.21
CA VAL A 39 9.67 1.88 14.94
C VAL A 39 10.66 1.33 15.98
N ILE A 40 11.93 1.12 15.61
CA ILE A 40 12.96 0.66 16.52
C ILE A 40 13.13 1.65 17.68
N ARG A 41 13.26 2.94 17.37
CA ARG A 41 13.40 4.00 18.39
C ARG A 41 12.17 4.11 19.28
N GLY A 42 10.98 4.10 18.70
CA GLY A 42 9.71 4.16 19.42
C GLY A 42 9.54 2.99 20.37
N ALA A 43 9.81 1.75 19.93
CA ALA A 43 9.77 0.57 20.77
C ALA A 43 10.79 0.65 21.92
N SER A 44 12.02 1.08 21.64
CA SER A 44 13.05 1.28 22.69
C SER A 44 12.64 2.35 23.71
N LEU A 45 12.02 3.45 23.29
CA LEU A 45 11.50 4.49 24.18
C LEU A 45 10.38 3.98 25.09
N LEU A 46 9.62 2.99 24.65
CA LEU A 46 8.54 2.35 25.40
C LEU A 46 8.99 1.19 26.27
N GLY A 47 10.31 0.96 26.37
CA GLY A 47 10.91 -0.01 27.29
C GLY A 47 11.09 -1.43 26.73
N TYR A 48 10.89 -1.64 25.43
CA TYR A 48 11.23 -2.91 24.79
C TYR A 48 12.76 -3.09 24.74
N SER A 49 13.21 -4.35 24.83
CA SER A 49 14.63 -4.66 24.65
C SER A 49 15.11 -4.26 23.25
N THR A 50 16.40 -3.98 23.11
CA THR A 50 16.98 -3.66 21.79
C THR A 50 16.72 -4.76 20.77
N SER A 51 16.84 -6.03 21.19
CA SER A 51 16.56 -7.18 20.32
C SER A 51 15.10 -7.21 19.86
N ASP A 52 14.14 -6.98 20.77
CA ASP A 52 12.71 -6.96 20.40
C ASP A 52 12.39 -5.80 19.47
N ALA A 53 12.94 -4.61 19.74
CA ALA A 53 12.76 -3.45 18.89
C ALA A 53 13.31 -3.66 17.48
N GLU A 54 14.49 -4.27 17.33
CA GLU A 54 15.08 -4.63 16.03
C GLU A 54 14.24 -5.68 15.30
N ILE A 55 13.72 -6.68 16.00
CA ILE A 55 12.79 -7.67 15.43
C ILE A 55 11.53 -6.98 14.90
N MET A 56 10.89 -6.12 15.69
CA MET A 56 9.70 -5.37 15.28
C MET A 56 9.97 -4.50 14.06
N GLY A 57 11.09 -3.76 14.03
CA GLY A 57 11.52 -2.97 12.89
C GLY A 57 11.78 -3.80 11.63
N SER A 58 12.38 -4.98 11.80
CA SER A 58 12.62 -5.91 10.69
C SER A 58 11.34 -6.51 10.12
N ILE A 59 10.33 -6.76 10.96
CA ILE A 59 9.04 -7.27 10.53
C ILE A 59 8.31 -6.21 9.71
N ILE A 60 8.23 -4.98 10.21
CA ILE A 60 7.48 -3.89 9.53
C ILE A 60 8.14 -3.48 8.21
N ALA A 61 9.47 -3.50 8.14
CA ALA A 61 10.19 -3.07 6.93
C ALA A 61 10.43 -4.19 5.91
N THR A 62 10.46 -5.46 6.35
CA THR A 62 10.90 -6.54 5.47
C THR A 62 9.96 -7.74 5.51
N TRP A 63 9.85 -8.42 6.62
CA TRP A 63 9.22 -9.74 6.66
C TRP A 63 7.70 -9.67 6.48
N GLY A 64 7.03 -8.78 7.21
CA GLY A 64 5.59 -8.54 7.07
C GLY A 64 5.25 -7.97 5.69
N VAL A 65 6.03 -7.01 5.21
CA VAL A 65 5.83 -6.36 3.91
C VAL A 65 5.95 -7.36 2.75
N LYS A 66 6.84 -8.37 2.82
CA LYS A 66 6.93 -9.39 1.77
C LYS A 66 5.64 -10.20 1.60
N ILE A 67 4.93 -10.49 2.69
CA ILE A 67 3.60 -11.11 2.60
C ILE A 67 2.60 -10.13 1.97
N CYS A 68 2.65 -8.84 2.36
CA CYS A 68 1.81 -7.80 1.79
C CYS A 68 2.04 -7.60 0.28
N MET A 69 3.26 -7.79 -0.20
CA MET A 69 3.61 -7.68 -1.63
C MET A 69 2.84 -8.67 -2.51
N ILE A 70 2.41 -9.82 -1.97
CA ILE A 70 1.56 -10.77 -2.72
C ILE A 70 0.24 -10.12 -3.11
N VAL A 71 -0.41 -9.45 -2.16
CA VAL A 71 -1.66 -8.72 -2.40
C VAL A 71 -1.42 -7.52 -3.33
N ALA A 72 -0.32 -6.81 -3.11
CA ALA A 72 0.08 -5.65 -3.92
C ALA A 72 0.30 -6.02 -5.39
N ALA A 73 0.98 -7.13 -5.66
CA ALA A 73 1.29 -7.58 -7.02
C ALA A 73 0.02 -7.83 -7.85
N ILE A 74 -1.02 -8.40 -7.24
CA ILE A 74 -2.31 -8.64 -7.90
C ILE A 74 -2.98 -7.31 -8.27
N GLY A 75 -3.05 -6.37 -7.33
CA GLY A 75 -3.65 -5.05 -7.57
C GLY A 75 -2.91 -4.25 -8.64
N MET A 76 -1.59 -4.28 -8.63
CA MET A 76 -0.77 -3.60 -9.63
C MET A 76 -0.87 -4.21 -11.02
N ALA A 77 -0.85 -5.53 -11.15
CA ALA A 77 -0.94 -6.22 -12.44
C ALA A 77 -2.20 -5.82 -13.22
N ILE A 78 -3.33 -5.67 -12.54
CA ILE A 78 -4.59 -5.27 -13.16
C ILE A 78 -4.56 -3.79 -13.55
N SER A 79 -3.98 -2.95 -12.72
CA SER A 79 -3.91 -1.51 -12.93
C SER A 79 -3.04 -1.13 -14.14
N ILE A 80 -1.91 -1.81 -14.33
CA ILE A 80 -0.94 -1.53 -15.40
C ILE A 80 -1.58 -1.64 -16.80
N ASN A 81 -2.48 -2.58 -17.01
CA ASN A 81 -3.13 -2.77 -18.31
C ASN A 81 -4.02 -1.60 -18.75
N THR A 82 -4.55 -0.82 -17.82
CA THR A 82 -5.45 0.31 -18.12
C THR A 82 -4.70 1.62 -18.37
N ILE A 83 -3.46 1.76 -17.86
CA ILE A 83 -2.66 2.98 -17.96
C ILE A 83 -2.39 3.43 -19.41
N PRO A 84 -2.02 2.57 -20.38
CA PRO A 84 -1.80 2.99 -21.77
C PRO A 84 -3.04 3.63 -22.40
N HIS A 85 -4.22 3.09 -22.11
CA HIS A 85 -5.50 3.65 -22.61
C HIS A 85 -5.79 5.02 -21.99
N MET A 86 -5.49 5.20 -20.71
CA MET A 86 -5.61 6.49 -20.03
C MET A 86 -4.66 7.54 -20.65
N VAL A 87 -3.40 7.15 -20.90
CA VAL A 87 -2.39 8.03 -21.52
C VAL A 87 -2.84 8.47 -22.92
N SER A 88 -3.36 7.55 -23.73
CA SER A 88 -3.92 7.88 -25.04
C SER A 88 -5.05 8.91 -24.95
N SER A 89 -5.98 8.72 -24.02
CA SER A 89 -7.08 9.66 -23.78
C SER A 89 -6.57 11.03 -23.30
N TYR A 90 -5.50 11.06 -22.51
CA TYR A 90 -4.87 12.30 -22.05
C TYR A 90 -4.23 13.09 -23.20
N ILE A 91 -3.49 12.40 -24.10
CA ILE A 91 -2.89 13.02 -25.29
C ILE A 91 -3.96 13.65 -26.18
N ASN A 92 -5.11 13.00 -26.30
CA ASN A 92 -6.26 13.49 -27.07
C ASN A 92 -7.08 14.55 -26.30
N LYS A 93 -6.63 15.01 -25.13
CA LYS A 93 -7.31 15.98 -24.26
C LYS A 93 -8.73 15.57 -23.85
N ASN A 94 -9.04 14.28 -23.87
CA ASN A 94 -10.31 13.74 -23.42
C ASN A 94 -10.28 13.48 -21.91
N TYR A 95 -10.32 14.55 -21.12
CA TYR A 95 -10.21 14.47 -19.65
C TYR A 95 -11.37 13.74 -18.99
N LYS A 96 -12.53 13.67 -19.64
CA LYS A 96 -13.66 12.86 -19.16
C LYS A 96 -13.31 11.37 -19.18
N GLU A 97 -12.69 10.91 -20.24
CA GLU A 97 -12.25 9.52 -20.36
C GLU A 97 -11.06 9.21 -19.44
N VAL A 98 -10.12 10.15 -19.28
CA VAL A 98 -9.06 10.07 -18.27
C VAL A 98 -9.66 9.87 -16.87
N SER A 99 -10.69 10.66 -16.52
CA SER A 99 -11.40 10.52 -15.25
C SER A 99 -12.00 9.11 -15.08
N ASN A 100 -12.69 8.60 -16.10
CA ASN A 100 -13.29 7.27 -16.08
C ASN A 100 -12.23 6.17 -15.90
N LYS A 101 -11.10 6.27 -16.62
CA LYS A 101 -10.00 5.31 -16.52
C LYS A 101 -9.31 5.35 -15.16
N LEU A 102 -9.06 6.52 -14.59
CA LEU A 102 -8.52 6.66 -13.25
C LEU A 102 -9.45 6.07 -12.18
N ASN A 103 -10.75 6.37 -12.26
CA ASN A 103 -11.74 5.76 -11.36
C ASN A 103 -11.75 4.23 -11.51
N GLN A 104 -11.72 3.72 -12.73
CA GLN A 104 -11.66 2.28 -13.01
C GLN A 104 -10.42 1.64 -12.40
N ILE A 105 -9.22 2.21 -12.60
CA ILE A 105 -7.95 1.70 -12.06
C ILE A 105 -8.02 1.61 -10.53
N LEU A 106 -8.37 2.72 -9.88
CA LEU A 106 -8.41 2.79 -8.43
C LEU A 106 -9.50 1.90 -7.82
N THR A 107 -10.69 1.86 -8.44
CA THR A 107 -11.78 1.00 -7.97
C THR A 107 -11.44 -0.47 -8.11
N THR A 108 -10.86 -0.89 -9.25
CA THR A 108 -10.48 -2.29 -9.45
C THR A 108 -9.40 -2.72 -8.47
N ALA A 109 -8.37 -1.88 -8.26
CA ALA A 109 -7.36 -2.16 -7.25
C ALA A 109 -7.98 -2.29 -5.84
N LEU A 110 -8.86 -1.36 -5.46
CA LEU A 110 -9.54 -1.38 -4.16
C LEU A 110 -10.40 -2.63 -3.97
N VAL A 111 -11.22 -2.99 -4.97
CA VAL A 111 -12.13 -4.15 -4.92
C VAL A 111 -11.38 -5.47 -4.68
N ILE A 112 -10.20 -5.61 -5.28
CA ILE A 112 -9.41 -6.85 -5.17
C ILE A 112 -8.56 -6.85 -3.91
N MET A 113 -7.87 -5.74 -3.65
CA MET A 113 -6.90 -5.70 -2.55
C MET A 113 -7.56 -5.64 -1.18
N THR A 114 -8.75 -5.03 -1.04
CA THR A 114 -9.40 -4.89 0.27
C THR A 114 -9.81 -6.24 0.88
N PRO A 115 -10.58 -7.12 0.20
CA PRO A 115 -10.91 -8.42 0.78
C PRO A 115 -9.68 -9.28 1.05
N LEU A 116 -8.68 -9.26 0.16
CA LEU A 116 -7.42 -9.97 0.37
C LEU A 116 -6.67 -9.44 1.60
N SER A 117 -6.63 -8.14 1.81
CA SER A 117 -5.99 -7.53 2.99
C SER A 117 -6.71 -7.92 4.27
N ILE A 118 -8.03 -7.94 4.28
CA ILE A 118 -8.82 -8.42 5.42
C ILE A 118 -8.54 -9.90 5.67
N GLY A 119 -8.47 -10.71 4.63
CA GLY A 119 -8.10 -12.13 4.73
C GLY A 119 -6.72 -12.33 5.35
N VAL A 120 -5.71 -11.61 4.87
CA VAL A 120 -4.35 -11.64 5.45
C VAL A 120 -4.34 -11.17 6.90
N SER A 121 -5.10 -10.14 7.25
CA SER A 121 -5.20 -9.64 8.61
C SER A 121 -5.76 -10.69 9.57
N ILE A 122 -6.87 -11.34 9.20
CA ILE A 122 -7.50 -12.39 10.01
C ILE A 122 -6.60 -13.63 10.12
N LEU A 123 -5.95 -14.01 9.03
CA LEU A 123 -5.06 -15.16 8.93
C LEU A 123 -3.59 -14.80 9.19
N ALA A 124 -3.32 -13.68 9.86
CA ALA A 124 -1.95 -13.19 10.07
C ALA A 124 -1.07 -14.21 10.81
N LYS A 125 -1.61 -14.89 11.83
CA LYS A 125 -0.88 -15.89 12.60
C LYS A 125 -0.46 -17.09 11.75
N PRO A 126 -1.37 -17.84 11.11
CA PRO A 126 -0.98 -18.97 10.27
C PRO A 126 -0.10 -18.55 9.08
N LEU A 127 -0.41 -17.44 8.43
CA LEU A 127 0.39 -16.93 7.32
C LEU A 127 1.82 -16.64 7.74
N TYR A 128 2.00 -15.85 8.80
CA TYR A 128 3.34 -15.51 9.26
C TYR A 128 4.12 -16.75 9.68
N THR A 129 3.47 -17.68 10.41
CA THR A 129 4.11 -18.92 10.87
C THR A 129 4.56 -19.82 9.71
N ILE A 130 3.78 -19.88 8.63
CA ILE A 130 4.15 -20.65 7.43
C ILE A 130 5.41 -20.11 6.76
N PHE A 131 5.52 -18.78 6.64
CA PHE A 131 6.64 -18.19 5.91
C PHE A 131 7.90 -18.03 6.75
N TYR A 132 7.76 -17.75 8.06
CA TYR A 132 8.86 -17.33 8.92
C TYR A 132 8.97 -18.06 10.25
N GLY A 133 8.08 -19.05 10.52
CA GLY A 133 8.03 -19.74 11.78
C GLY A 133 7.28 -18.97 12.88
N GLU A 134 7.34 -19.52 14.10
CA GLU A 134 6.66 -18.92 15.25
C GLU A 134 7.32 -17.58 15.63
N SER A 135 6.50 -16.57 15.88
CA SER A 135 6.93 -15.23 16.29
C SER A 135 5.86 -14.61 17.19
N LEU A 136 6.31 -13.95 18.24
CA LEU A 136 5.44 -13.19 19.15
C LEU A 136 4.88 -11.95 18.45
N TYR A 137 5.72 -11.23 17.72
CA TYR A 137 5.40 -9.93 17.13
C TYR A 137 4.91 -10.01 15.66
N GLY A 138 5.37 -11.03 14.92
CA GLY A 138 5.10 -11.15 13.50
C GLY A 138 3.62 -11.12 13.13
N PRO A 139 2.78 -11.99 13.69
CA PRO A 139 1.34 -11.96 13.44
C PRO A 139 0.65 -10.65 13.85
N LEU A 140 1.06 -10.06 14.99
CA LEU A 140 0.49 -8.80 15.48
C LEU A 140 0.78 -7.65 14.52
N ILE A 141 2.01 -7.55 14.03
CA ILE A 141 2.40 -6.50 13.07
C ILE A 141 1.73 -6.74 11.72
N LEU A 142 1.77 -7.97 11.21
CA LEU A 142 1.18 -8.31 9.91
C LEU A 142 -0.31 -7.98 9.85
N SER A 143 -1.06 -8.22 10.94
CA SER A 143 -2.51 -7.99 10.99
C SER A 143 -2.91 -6.54 10.72
N VAL A 144 -2.04 -5.58 10.95
CA VAL A 144 -2.32 -4.15 10.75
C VAL A 144 -1.51 -3.55 9.60
N VAL A 145 -0.24 -3.95 9.43
CA VAL A 145 0.62 -3.41 8.36
C VAL A 145 0.06 -3.70 6.96
N ILE A 146 -0.72 -4.77 6.79
CA ILE A 146 -1.38 -5.08 5.53
C ILE A 146 -2.32 -3.97 5.05
N PHE A 147 -2.98 -3.24 5.96
CA PHE A 147 -3.84 -2.10 5.60
C PHE A 147 -3.01 -0.87 5.21
N ALA A 148 -1.88 -0.63 5.87
CA ALA A 148 -0.93 0.39 5.44
C ALA A 148 -0.40 0.07 4.02
N SER A 149 -0.03 -1.18 3.78
CA SER A 149 0.39 -1.67 2.47
C SER A 149 -0.69 -1.53 1.40
N LEU A 150 -1.96 -1.81 1.71
CA LEU A 150 -3.09 -1.60 0.79
C LEU A 150 -3.14 -0.14 0.32
N LEU A 151 -3.06 0.81 1.25
CA LEU A 151 -3.14 2.23 0.92
C LEU A 151 -1.88 2.73 0.21
N ALA A 152 -0.69 2.22 0.60
CA ALA A 152 0.56 2.45 -0.11
C ALA A 152 0.45 2.01 -1.58
N ASN A 153 -0.13 0.84 -1.82
CA ASN A 153 -0.30 0.31 -3.18
C ASN A 153 -1.34 1.08 -3.99
N LEU A 154 -2.44 1.54 -3.40
CA LEU A 154 -3.37 2.45 -4.07
C LEU A 154 -2.69 3.77 -4.47
N ASN A 155 -1.84 4.31 -3.59
CA ASN A 155 -1.04 5.49 -3.89
C ASN A 155 -0.04 5.21 -5.02
N ASN A 156 0.65 4.06 -5.01
CA ASN A 156 1.58 3.65 -6.06
C ASN A 156 0.90 3.47 -7.42
N VAL A 157 -0.30 2.91 -7.46
CA VAL A 157 -1.12 2.78 -8.67
C VAL A 157 -1.46 4.16 -9.24
N LEU A 158 -1.88 5.10 -8.39
CA LEU A 158 -2.16 6.48 -8.80
C LEU A 158 -0.89 7.18 -9.29
N ASN A 159 0.22 7.05 -8.59
CA ASN A 159 1.51 7.63 -8.99
C ASN A 159 2.00 7.06 -10.32
N THR A 160 1.83 5.76 -10.58
CA THR A 160 2.17 5.13 -11.86
C THR A 160 1.32 5.71 -13.00
N ALA A 161 0.03 5.92 -12.77
CA ALA A 161 -0.85 6.59 -13.72
C ALA A 161 -0.39 8.05 -13.99
N LEU A 162 0.01 8.78 -12.95
CA LEU A 162 0.54 10.14 -13.05
C LEU A 162 1.88 10.22 -13.80
N ILE A 163 2.77 9.23 -13.62
CA ILE A 163 4.00 9.09 -14.42
C ILE A 163 3.64 8.97 -15.90
N GLY A 164 2.64 8.16 -16.24
CA GLY A 164 2.19 7.96 -17.61
C GLY A 164 1.76 9.26 -18.31
N ILE A 165 1.18 10.20 -17.58
CA ILE A 165 0.78 11.51 -18.11
C ILE A 165 1.79 12.63 -17.79
N SER A 166 2.98 12.28 -17.28
CA SER A 166 4.10 13.18 -16.94
C SER A 166 3.75 14.24 -15.87
N GLU A 167 2.83 13.94 -14.96
CA GLU A 167 2.42 14.82 -13.86
C GLU A 167 3.31 14.67 -12.62
N TYR A 168 4.61 14.75 -12.79
CA TYR A 168 5.61 14.57 -11.74
C TYR A 168 5.47 15.53 -10.56
N LYS A 169 5.00 16.78 -10.81
CA LYS A 169 4.81 17.76 -9.73
C LYS A 169 3.80 17.26 -8.69
N ILE A 170 2.72 16.64 -9.16
CA ILE A 170 1.69 16.08 -8.26
C ILE A 170 2.29 14.95 -7.43
N ILE A 171 3.08 14.06 -8.06
CA ILE A 171 3.74 12.95 -7.38
C ILE A 171 4.71 13.45 -6.30
N TYR A 172 5.57 14.41 -6.62
CA TYR A 172 6.52 14.95 -5.65
C TYR A 172 5.82 15.59 -4.45
N VAL A 173 4.80 16.41 -4.69
CA VAL A 173 4.08 17.10 -3.62
C VAL A 173 3.36 16.09 -2.72
N ASN A 174 2.61 15.15 -3.29
CA ASN A 174 1.86 14.19 -2.49
C ASN A 174 2.78 13.24 -1.71
N THR A 175 3.86 12.77 -2.34
CA THR A 175 4.79 11.82 -1.71
C THR A 175 5.59 12.50 -0.59
N ILE A 176 6.18 13.67 -0.85
CA ILE A 176 6.98 14.38 0.15
C ILE A 176 6.12 14.77 1.36
N LEU A 177 4.93 15.31 1.14
CA LEU A 177 4.03 15.67 2.24
C LEU A 177 3.54 14.45 3.01
N GLY A 178 3.30 13.32 2.32
CA GLY A 178 2.98 12.05 2.98
C GLY A 178 4.11 11.55 3.86
N VAL A 179 5.36 11.55 3.36
CA VAL A 179 6.54 11.17 4.13
C VAL A 179 6.71 12.06 5.37
N ILE A 180 6.61 13.37 5.21
CA ILE A 180 6.72 14.32 6.32
C ILE A 180 5.65 14.04 7.38
N LEU A 181 4.41 13.81 6.96
CA LEU A 181 3.30 13.51 7.87
C LEU A 181 3.58 12.22 8.65
N ASN A 182 4.02 11.15 7.98
CA ASN A 182 4.36 9.88 8.63
C ASN A 182 5.48 10.06 9.67
N LEU A 183 6.58 10.72 9.30
CA LEU A 183 7.72 10.99 10.17
C LEU A 183 7.31 11.66 11.50
N PHE A 184 6.39 12.62 11.44
CA PHE A 184 5.93 13.32 12.64
C PHE A 184 4.90 12.52 13.44
N MET A 185 4.22 11.55 12.84
CA MET A 185 3.12 10.81 13.47
C MET A 185 3.54 9.46 14.06
N ASP A 186 4.60 8.82 13.57
CA ASP A 186 4.98 7.45 13.97
C ASP A 186 5.17 7.30 15.48
N ILE A 187 6.13 7.98 16.06
CA ILE A 187 6.42 7.87 17.50
C ILE A 187 5.24 8.37 18.36
N PRO A 188 4.60 9.52 18.08
CA PRO A 188 3.40 9.94 18.81
C PRO A 188 2.28 8.90 18.82
N PHE A 189 2.00 8.28 17.66
CA PHE A 189 0.96 7.24 17.62
C PHE A 189 1.37 5.96 18.34
N MET A 190 2.64 5.56 18.29
CA MET A 190 3.14 4.45 19.10
C MET A 190 2.93 4.71 20.61
N ILE A 191 3.22 5.92 21.08
CA ILE A 191 3.01 6.31 22.48
C ILE A 191 1.52 6.34 22.84
N ILE A 192 0.67 6.83 21.96
CA ILE A 192 -0.78 6.84 22.16
C ILE A 192 -1.32 5.42 22.29
N PHE A 193 -0.93 4.52 21.37
CA PHE A 193 -1.38 3.13 21.39
C PHE A 193 -0.91 2.40 22.64
N ASP A 194 0.32 2.62 23.09
CA ASP A 194 0.86 2.08 24.35
C ASP A 194 0.02 2.55 25.54
N LYS A 195 -0.27 3.86 25.66
CA LYS A 195 -1.10 4.41 26.71
C LYS A 195 -2.55 3.87 26.71
N LEU A 196 -3.04 3.44 25.55
CA LEU A 196 -4.34 2.79 25.41
C LEU A 196 -4.29 1.28 25.75
N GLY A 197 -3.12 0.74 26.13
CA GLY A 197 -2.93 -0.69 26.37
C GLY A 197 -2.94 -1.54 25.10
N LEU A 198 -2.75 -0.91 23.94
CA LEU A 198 -2.65 -1.57 22.64
C LEU A 198 -1.19 -1.81 22.28
N PHE A 199 -0.96 -2.71 21.31
CA PHE A 199 0.39 -2.99 20.85
C PHE A 199 0.98 -1.75 20.12
N PRO A 200 2.10 -1.15 20.59
CA PRO A 200 2.56 0.16 20.15
C PRO A 200 2.88 0.24 18.65
N VAL A 201 3.40 -0.83 18.05
CA VAL A 201 3.77 -0.85 16.63
C VAL A 201 2.55 -0.72 15.70
N TRP A 202 1.36 -1.03 16.18
CA TRP A 202 0.13 -0.71 15.46
C TRP A 202 -0.03 0.81 15.26
N GLY A 203 0.46 1.62 16.20
CA GLY A 203 0.48 3.08 16.08
C GLY A 203 1.28 3.54 14.86
N ALA A 204 2.48 2.99 14.63
CA ALA A 204 3.28 3.29 13.44
C ALA A 204 2.55 2.86 12.15
N SER A 205 1.97 1.65 12.12
CA SER A 205 1.15 1.22 10.97
C SER A 205 -0.04 2.15 10.73
N PHE A 206 -0.66 2.68 11.79
CA PHE A 206 -1.77 3.62 11.69
C PHE A 206 -1.33 4.99 11.15
N SER A 207 -0.14 5.45 11.54
CA SER A 207 0.50 6.64 10.97
C SER A 207 0.69 6.48 9.45
N SER A 208 1.20 5.34 9.01
CA SER A 208 1.37 5.01 7.59
C SER A 208 0.04 4.97 6.84
N ILE A 209 -1.03 4.40 7.44
CA ILE A 209 -2.40 4.43 6.89
C ILE A 209 -2.86 5.86 6.64
N ILE A 210 -2.70 6.75 7.62
CA ILE A 210 -3.09 8.16 7.50
C ILE A 210 -2.26 8.85 6.42
N SER A 211 -0.96 8.66 6.40
CA SER A 211 -0.03 9.28 5.46
C SER A 211 -0.31 8.90 4.01
N PHE A 212 -0.50 7.63 3.71
CA PHE A 212 -0.83 7.19 2.35
C PHE A 212 -2.25 7.60 1.93
N SER A 213 -3.21 7.60 2.86
CA SER A 213 -4.55 8.13 2.61
C SER A 213 -4.50 9.62 2.26
N PHE A 214 -3.74 10.39 3.03
CA PHE A 214 -3.53 11.82 2.80
C PHE A 214 -2.85 12.08 1.45
N SER A 215 -1.78 11.34 1.11
CA SER A 215 -1.08 11.44 -0.17
C SER A 215 -2.02 11.18 -1.34
N THR A 216 -2.79 10.09 -1.28
CA THR A 216 -3.76 9.75 -2.33
C THR A 216 -4.85 10.82 -2.47
N PHE A 217 -5.39 11.29 -1.34
CA PHE A 217 -6.41 12.35 -1.31
C PHE A 217 -5.89 13.66 -1.90
N LEU A 218 -4.66 14.05 -1.54
CA LEU A 218 -4.03 15.27 -2.05
C LEU A 218 -3.81 15.20 -3.58
N ALA A 219 -3.33 14.07 -4.08
CA ALA A 219 -3.18 13.83 -5.51
C ALA A 219 -4.52 13.94 -6.25
N CYS A 220 -5.59 13.37 -5.69
CA CYS A 220 -6.94 13.47 -6.25
C CYS A 220 -7.45 14.91 -6.28
N ILE A 221 -7.19 15.71 -5.23
CA ILE A 221 -7.55 17.14 -5.19
C ILE A 221 -6.79 17.92 -6.29
N MET A 222 -5.48 17.72 -6.40
CA MET A 222 -4.67 18.40 -7.41
C MET A 222 -5.10 18.05 -8.84
N LEU A 223 -5.44 16.79 -9.11
CA LEU A 223 -5.98 16.36 -10.39
C LEU A 223 -7.36 16.96 -10.68
N LYS A 224 -8.21 17.04 -9.67
CA LYS A 224 -9.52 17.70 -9.80
C LYS A 224 -9.36 19.18 -10.12
N GLN A 225 -8.47 19.90 -9.44
CA GLN A 225 -8.22 21.33 -9.68
C GLN A 225 -7.63 21.60 -11.06
N LYS A 226 -6.70 20.74 -11.52
CA LYS A 226 -5.97 20.98 -12.78
C LYS A 226 -6.73 20.54 -14.02
N TYR A 227 -7.45 19.42 -13.96
CA TYR A 227 -8.09 18.76 -15.11
C TYR A 227 -9.59 18.57 -14.95
N ASN A 228 -10.17 19.04 -13.86
CA ASN A 228 -11.58 18.83 -13.51
C ASN A 228 -11.98 17.34 -13.45
N ILE A 229 -11.02 16.47 -13.05
CA ILE A 229 -11.25 15.03 -12.92
C ILE A 229 -12.17 14.76 -11.71
N SER A 230 -13.21 13.95 -11.92
CA SER A 230 -14.15 13.56 -10.89
C SER A 230 -13.80 12.18 -10.36
N PHE A 231 -13.67 12.04 -9.03
CA PHE A 231 -13.45 10.77 -8.32
C PHE A 231 -14.73 10.25 -7.64
N LYS A 232 -15.91 10.67 -8.13
CA LYS A 232 -17.20 10.31 -7.51
C LYS A 232 -17.44 8.79 -7.51
N GLU A 233 -17.09 8.11 -8.61
CA GLU A 233 -17.28 6.66 -8.74
C GLU A 233 -16.35 5.91 -7.77
N PHE A 234 -15.10 6.28 -7.71
CA PHE A 234 -14.14 5.72 -6.76
C PHE A 234 -14.61 5.91 -5.31
N ASN A 235 -15.00 7.13 -4.91
CA ASN A 235 -15.49 7.42 -3.56
C ASN A 235 -16.75 6.62 -3.20
N ASN A 236 -17.67 6.44 -4.13
CA ASN A 236 -18.85 5.61 -3.92
C ASN A 236 -18.50 4.13 -3.77
N SER A 237 -17.46 3.68 -4.46
CA SER A 237 -16.98 2.30 -4.39
C SER A 237 -16.31 1.98 -3.05
N ILE A 238 -15.63 2.94 -2.41
CA ILE A 238 -14.96 2.73 -1.12
C ILE A 238 -15.93 2.16 -0.07
N LYS A 239 -17.09 2.81 0.10
CA LYS A 239 -18.10 2.35 1.08
C LYS A 239 -18.63 0.95 0.75
N LYS A 240 -18.96 0.72 -0.53
CA LYS A 240 -19.50 -0.57 -0.97
C LYS A 240 -18.49 -1.70 -0.76
N VAL A 241 -17.25 -1.48 -1.19
CA VAL A 241 -16.18 -2.46 -1.05
C VAL A 241 -15.92 -2.77 0.42
N PHE A 242 -15.85 -1.74 1.27
CA PHE A 242 -15.60 -1.93 2.69
C PHE A 242 -16.72 -2.74 3.36
N ILE A 243 -17.99 -2.40 3.12
CA ILE A 243 -19.14 -3.13 3.68
C ILE A 243 -19.18 -4.58 3.16
N SER A 244 -19.01 -4.80 1.86
CA SER A 244 -18.99 -6.15 1.29
C SER A 244 -17.84 -6.98 1.84
N SER A 245 -16.64 -6.39 1.97
CA SER A 245 -15.48 -7.10 2.50
C SER A 245 -15.62 -7.44 3.99
N LEU A 246 -16.29 -6.58 4.78
CA LEU A 246 -16.64 -6.91 6.17
C LEU A 246 -17.63 -8.08 6.24
N ALA A 247 -18.68 -8.08 5.41
CA ALA A 247 -19.61 -9.21 5.35
C ALA A 247 -18.88 -10.52 4.98
N PHE A 248 -17.94 -10.46 4.06
CA PHE A 248 -17.09 -11.58 3.65
C PHE A 248 -16.14 -12.06 4.75
N SER A 249 -15.73 -11.18 5.66
CA SER A 249 -14.82 -11.53 6.76
C SER A 249 -15.49 -12.39 7.85
N ILE A 250 -16.81 -12.35 7.98
CA ILE A 250 -17.54 -13.08 9.03
C ILE A 250 -17.31 -14.60 8.97
N PRO A 251 -17.49 -15.30 7.84
CA PRO A 251 -17.18 -16.72 7.74
C PRO A 251 -15.73 -17.05 8.07
N LEU A 252 -14.80 -16.17 7.68
CA LEU A 252 -13.37 -16.36 7.92
C LEU A 252 -13.02 -16.20 9.41
N ILE A 253 -13.64 -15.26 10.10
CA ILE A 253 -13.48 -15.07 11.55
C ILE A 253 -14.02 -16.32 12.28
N ILE A 254 -15.19 -16.80 11.88
CA ILE A 254 -15.80 -18.01 12.45
C ILE A 254 -14.85 -19.20 12.26
N LEU A 255 -14.35 -19.41 11.05
CA LEU A 255 -13.37 -20.46 10.78
C LEU A 255 -12.10 -20.29 11.63
N ASN A 256 -11.58 -19.08 11.77
CA ASN A 256 -10.38 -18.80 12.57
C ASN A 256 -10.57 -19.14 14.07
N ILE A 257 -11.78 -19.01 14.59
CA ILE A 257 -12.13 -19.36 15.98
C ILE A 257 -12.19 -20.89 16.17
N PHE A 258 -12.77 -21.62 15.21
CA PHE A 258 -13.01 -23.06 15.32
C PHE A 258 -11.80 -23.89 14.90
N VAL A 259 -10.96 -23.40 14.01
CA VAL A 259 -9.78 -24.11 13.54
C VAL A 259 -8.63 -23.91 14.53
N LYS A 260 -8.21 -24.98 15.20
CA LYS A 260 -6.95 -24.97 15.97
C LYS A 260 -5.80 -25.00 14.97
N TRP A 261 -5.08 -23.89 14.83
CA TRP A 261 -3.98 -23.70 13.88
C TRP A 261 -2.71 -24.55 14.17
N ASN A 262 -2.85 -25.66 14.87
CA ASN A 262 -1.79 -26.68 15.06
C ASN A 262 -1.69 -27.63 13.85
N TYR A 263 -2.34 -27.32 12.73
CA TYR A 263 -2.43 -28.18 11.57
C TYR A 263 -1.34 -27.92 10.55
N SER A 264 -1.02 -28.99 9.80
CA SER A 264 -0.01 -28.98 8.76
C SER A 264 -0.26 -27.85 7.73
N PHE A 265 0.83 -27.38 7.15
CA PHE A 265 0.90 -26.46 6.02
C PHE A 265 -0.20 -26.67 4.95
N ILE A 266 -0.55 -27.93 4.66
CA ILE A 266 -1.55 -28.30 3.65
C ILE A 266 -2.95 -27.79 4.01
N VAL A 267 -3.39 -27.93 5.27
CA VAL A 267 -4.73 -27.50 5.70
C VAL A 267 -4.87 -25.99 5.64
N THR A 268 -3.83 -25.24 5.98
CA THR A 268 -3.82 -23.78 5.90
C THR A 268 -3.91 -23.29 4.44
N ILE A 269 -3.19 -23.96 3.53
CA ILE A 269 -3.30 -23.67 2.09
C ILE A 269 -4.69 -23.98 1.56
N LEU A 270 -5.28 -25.11 1.96
CA LEU A 270 -6.64 -25.48 1.52
C LEU A 270 -7.68 -24.46 2.00
N ILE A 271 -7.58 -23.97 3.23
CA ILE A 271 -8.47 -22.93 3.75
C ILE A 271 -8.29 -21.62 2.97
N MET A 272 -7.04 -21.23 2.65
CA MET A 272 -6.77 -20.06 1.82
C MET A 272 -7.34 -20.18 0.41
N LEU A 273 -7.21 -21.37 -0.21
CA LEU A 273 -7.77 -21.63 -1.54
C LEU A 273 -9.29 -21.56 -1.53
N VAL A 274 -9.94 -22.12 -0.50
CA VAL A 274 -11.40 -22.01 -0.34
C VAL A 274 -11.82 -20.55 -0.18
N TYR A 275 -11.06 -19.76 0.60
CA TYR A 275 -11.33 -18.32 0.76
C TYR A 275 -11.16 -17.51 -0.54
N MET A 276 -10.26 -17.93 -1.43
CA MET A 276 -10.10 -17.28 -2.74
C MET A 276 -11.21 -17.65 -3.75
N LEU A 277 -11.90 -18.79 -3.52
CA LEU A 277 -12.95 -19.29 -4.41
C LEU A 277 -14.36 -18.79 -4.02
N VAL A 278 -14.52 -18.28 -2.82
CA VAL A 278 -15.77 -17.72 -2.30
C VAL A 278 -15.76 -16.20 -2.44
#